data_42739d63b8e94d209e4c534963e59afe
#
_entry.id   42739d63b8e94d209e4c534963e59afe
#
_cell.length_a   1.000
_cell.length_b   1.000
_cell.length_c   1.000
_cell.angle_alpha   90.00
_cell.angle_beta   90.00
_cell.angle_gamma   90.00
#
_symmetry.space_group_name_H-M   'P 1'
#
loop_
_entity.id
_entity.type
_entity.pdbx_description
1 polymer ?
#
loop_
_entity_poly.entity_id
_entity_poly.type
_entity_poly.pdbx_seq_one_letter_code
_entity_poly.pdbx_strand_id
1 'polypeptide(L)'
;MRTIPVTLRDMMQLGLFGEDWQTFVDHYEEKFNATNIEGFAFAPVSIGYTFAQMLSKVNATVLPTYVDPESEGYEMPLGAVEGKTGNIPTQKLFYSVNRVVVREQMQLAQRFGQVALDDEMANVMFGLLDEGTNGLYQAFLNALNHQRHQVVSTGQFTINATNNPRGIKGVTIGFNMPDANKDVLTGENRWWIDADRTVEGRNSNPLKYMKDRVKAIRRTLHYNGPLQLELAQDLWDDLLNHSKVTPVVADYIYRNISSDQVRSNLIIFDNDDVYKEAIRKMIKVDAIQIRETYAYVSKPGVNASGEPDLVEERIDNFEPRNIAFVPTGQLGTIQGVQPLSMGYDPEKIAYAMDNRLLIEQEDIPRTHSINVNGEMAQLCVPNAIRNMYISTVVGNDTPSSSSSSSSVSSSSE
;
A
#
# COMPACT_ATOMS: atom_id res chain seq x y z
N MET A 1 -44.07 5.17 -29.45
CA MET A 1 -43.66 4.71 -28.11
C MET A 1 -42.16 4.52 -28.13
N ARG A 2 -41.37 5.40 -27.51
CA ARG A 2 -39.90 5.18 -27.37
C ARG A 2 -39.75 4.04 -26.40
N THR A 3 -39.04 3.00 -26.78
CA THR A 3 -38.65 1.91 -25.90
C THR A 3 -37.67 2.49 -24.87
N ILE A 4 -38.02 2.35 -23.59
CA ILE A 4 -37.10 2.74 -22.48
C ILE A 4 -35.86 1.87 -22.60
N PRO A 5 -34.65 2.44 -22.65
CA PRO A 5 -33.43 1.65 -22.69
C PRO A 5 -33.37 0.77 -21.45
N VAL A 6 -33.26 -0.53 -21.63
CA VAL A 6 -33.26 -1.53 -20.55
C VAL A 6 -31.87 -2.13 -20.36
N THR A 7 -31.03 -1.96 -21.35
CA THR A 7 -29.66 -2.48 -21.34
C THR A 7 -28.65 -1.36 -21.65
N LEU A 8 -27.42 -1.54 -21.23
CA LEU A 8 -26.33 -0.63 -21.59
C LEU A 8 -26.20 -0.50 -23.12
N ARG A 9 -26.43 -1.58 -23.86
CA ARG A 9 -26.42 -1.57 -25.32
C ARG A 9 -27.45 -0.58 -25.89
N ASP A 10 -28.68 -0.52 -25.29
CA ASP A 10 -29.71 0.43 -25.70
C ASP A 10 -29.24 1.87 -25.41
N MET A 11 -28.47 2.08 -24.35
CA MET A 11 -27.89 3.38 -23.97
C MET A 11 -26.74 3.78 -24.90
N MET A 12 -25.89 2.83 -25.30
CA MET A 12 -24.84 3.06 -26.31
C MET A 12 -25.42 3.44 -27.66
N GLN A 13 -26.54 2.77 -28.06
CA GLN A 13 -27.27 3.14 -29.30
C GLN A 13 -27.88 4.53 -29.24
N LEU A 14 -28.11 5.07 -28.05
CA LEU A 14 -28.57 6.44 -27.85
C LEU A 14 -27.44 7.48 -27.89
N GLY A 15 -26.18 7.03 -28.07
CA GLY A 15 -25.02 7.91 -28.14
C GLY A 15 -24.54 8.49 -26.81
N LEU A 16 -25.01 7.90 -25.69
CA LEU A 16 -24.67 8.39 -24.34
C LEU A 16 -23.24 8.04 -23.90
N PHE A 17 -22.62 6.99 -24.48
CA PHE A 17 -21.31 6.50 -24.10
C PHE A 17 -20.24 6.56 -25.19
N GLY A 18 -20.50 7.24 -26.29
CA GLY A 18 -19.60 7.14 -27.46
C GLY A 18 -19.79 5.83 -28.22
N GLU A 19 -18.77 5.43 -29.00
CA GLU A 19 -18.93 4.33 -29.95
C GLU A 19 -18.78 2.92 -29.35
N ASP A 20 -18.06 2.78 -28.19
CA ASP A 20 -17.86 1.47 -27.54
C ASP A 20 -17.54 1.57 -26.02
N TRP A 21 -17.58 0.42 -25.34
CA TRP A 21 -17.28 0.29 -23.92
C TRP A 21 -15.79 0.58 -23.60
N GLN A 22 -14.90 0.31 -24.55
CA GLN A 22 -13.48 0.60 -24.38
C GLN A 22 -13.26 2.12 -24.26
N THR A 23 -13.90 2.94 -25.08
CA THR A 23 -13.80 4.42 -25.02
C THR A 23 -14.26 4.96 -23.66
N PHE A 24 -15.30 4.35 -23.09
CA PHE A 24 -15.77 4.71 -21.72
C PHE A 24 -14.70 4.40 -20.66
N VAL A 25 -14.06 3.26 -20.75
CA VAL A 25 -12.99 2.85 -19.81
C VAL A 25 -11.73 3.68 -20.03
N ASP A 26 -11.36 3.98 -21.26
CA ASP A 26 -10.18 4.81 -21.61
C ASP A 26 -10.27 6.21 -21.00
N HIS A 27 -11.50 6.75 -20.86
CA HIS A 27 -11.69 8.04 -20.18
C HIS A 27 -11.21 8.01 -18.72
N TYR A 28 -11.32 6.88 -18.01
CA TYR A 28 -10.76 6.73 -16.67
C TYR A 28 -9.26 6.55 -16.70
N GLU A 29 -8.75 5.84 -17.68
CA GLU A 29 -7.31 5.66 -17.85
C GLU A 29 -6.61 7.01 -18.01
N GLU A 30 -7.12 7.92 -18.84
CA GLU A 30 -6.59 9.28 -18.95
C GLU A 30 -6.61 10.03 -17.61
N LYS A 31 -7.68 9.91 -16.85
CA LYS A 31 -7.83 10.55 -15.55
C LYS A 31 -6.86 10.01 -14.50
N PHE A 32 -6.53 8.72 -14.56
CA PHE A 32 -5.67 8.00 -13.61
C PHE A 32 -4.28 7.67 -14.14
N ASN A 33 -3.92 8.06 -15.35
CA ASN A 33 -2.62 7.83 -15.97
C ASN A 33 -1.42 8.40 -15.17
N ALA A 34 -1.69 9.28 -14.23
CA ALA A 34 -0.68 9.81 -13.30
C ALA A 34 -0.45 8.89 -12.08
N THR A 35 -1.10 7.74 -11.96
CA THR A 35 -0.97 6.84 -10.82
C THR A 35 0.32 6.05 -10.90
N ASN A 36 1.37 6.71 -10.48
CA ASN A 36 2.67 6.08 -10.26
C ASN A 36 2.63 5.38 -8.90
N ILE A 37 2.73 4.06 -8.88
CA ILE A 37 2.97 3.33 -7.64
C ILE A 37 4.41 3.63 -7.22
N GLU A 38 4.58 4.42 -6.19
CA GLU A 38 5.86 4.98 -5.77
C GLU A 38 6.96 3.91 -5.66
N GLY A 39 8.01 4.09 -6.43
CA GLY A 39 9.16 3.20 -6.48
C GLY A 39 8.95 1.91 -7.30
N PHE A 40 7.78 1.69 -7.91
CA PHE A 40 7.53 0.49 -8.72
C PHE A 40 7.08 0.86 -10.13
N ALA A 41 7.84 0.45 -11.12
CA ALA A 41 7.50 0.66 -12.54
C ALA A 41 6.72 -0.55 -13.07
N PHE A 42 5.74 -0.31 -13.94
CA PHE A 42 5.03 -1.38 -14.60
C PHE A 42 5.94 -2.12 -15.58
N ALA A 43 6.06 -3.44 -15.41
CA ALA A 43 6.71 -4.32 -16.37
C ALA A 43 5.73 -4.71 -17.50
N PRO A 44 6.20 -5.12 -18.68
CA PRO A 44 5.33 -5.69 -19.70
C PRO A 44 4.52 -6.86 -19.15
N VAL A 45 3.24 -6.96 -19.55
CA VAL A 45 2.37 -8.07 -19.14
C VAL A 45 2.83 -9.39 -19.75
N SER A 46 2.64 -10.48 -19.01
CA SER A 46 2.94 -11.84 -19.44
C SER A 46 1.65 -12.63 -19.64
N ILE A 47 1.77 -13.81 -20.25
CA ILE A 47 0.65 -14.76 -20.37
C ILE A 47 0.64 -15.73 -19.18
N GLY A 48 1.79 -15.96 -18.55
CA GLY A 48 1.93 -16.92 -17.45
C GLY A 48 1.74 -16.27 -16.07
N TYR A 49 1.01 -16.95 -15.20
CA TYR A 49 0.76 -16.51 -13.81
C TYR A 49 2.00 -16.65 -12.90
N THR A 50 3.18 -16.45 -13.43
CA THR A 50 4.43 -16.54 -12.66
C THR A 50 5.18 -15.23 -12.72
N PHE A 51 5.69 -14.81 -11.57
CA PHE A 51 6.62 -13.68 -11.50
C PHE A 51 8.07 -14.17 -11.46
N ALA A 52 8.97 -13.35 -11.94
CA ALA A 52 10.40 -13.56 -11.83
C ALA A 52 11.05 -12.35 -11.15
N GLN A 53 11.63 -12.57 -9.98
CA GLN A 53 12.42 -11.58 -9.28
C GLN A 53 13.89 -11.77 -9.65
N MET A 54 14.52 -10.75 -10.23
CA MET A 54 15.95 -10.73 -10.50
C MET A 54 16.65 -9.96 -9.38
N LEU A 55 17.44 -10.66 -8.59
CA LEU A 55 18.22 -10.08 -7.50
C LEU A 55 19.65 -9.89 -7.98
N SER A 56 20.06 -8.66 -8.25
CA SER A 56 21.46 -8.36 -8.48
C SER A 56 22.24 -8.44 -7.16
N LYS A 57 23.33 -9.16 -7.15
CA LYS A 57 24.26 -9.13 -6.02
C LYS A 57 25.00 -7.79 -6.08
N VAL A 58 24.87 -6.99 -5.06
CA VAL A 58 25.67 -5.78 -4.91
C VAL A 58 27.09 -6.21 -4.51
N ASN A 59 27.99 -6.24 -5.48
CA ASN A 59 29.40 -6.42 -5.17
C ASN A 59 30.00 -5.05 -4.84
N ALA A 60 30.83 -5.02 -3.81
CA ALA A 60 31.69 -3.87 -3.57
C ALA A 60 32.55 -3.65 -4.81
N THR A 61 32.63 -2.42 -5.30
CA THR A 61 33.53 -2.08 -6.38
C THR A 61 34.96 -2.30 -5.89
N VAL A 62 35.66 -3.24 -6.50
CA VAL A 62 37.07 -3.55 -6.16
C VAL A 62 37.94 -2.54 -6.87
N LEU A 63 38.93 -1.99 -6.15
CA LEU A 63 39.91 -1.12 -6.76
C LEU A 63 40.78 -1.90 -7.75
N PRO A 64 41.14 -1.31 -8.90
CA PRO A 64 42.04 -1.92 -9.85
C PRO A 64 43.40 -2.15 -9.15
N THR A 65 43.99 -3.29 -9.42
CA THR A 65 45.32 -3.65 -8.87
C THR A 65 46.40 -3.01 -9.74
N TYR A 66 47.36 -2.38 -9.10
CA TYR A 66 48.56 -1.92 -9.80
C TYR A 66 49.43 -3.13 -10.13
N VAL A 67 49.68 -3.33 -11.41
CA VAL A 67 50.50 -4.42 -11.95
C VAL A 67 51.64 -3.87 -12.79
N ASP A 68 52.69 -4.66 -13.02
CA ASP A 68 53.77 -4.31 -13.97
C ASP A 68 53.17 -4.17 -15.37
N PRO A 69 53.61 -3.21 -16.19
CA PRO A 69 53.11 -2.98 -17.55
C PRO A 69 53.04 -4.23 -18.45
N GLU A 70 53.85 -5.24 -18.19
CA GLU A 70 53.89 -6.50 -18.94
C GLU A 70 53.04 -7.63 -18.27
N SER A 71 52.41 -7.36 -17.12
CA SER A 71 51.61 -8.35 -16.41
C SER A 71 50.13 -8.30 -16.84
N GLU A 72 49.48 -9.45 -16.81
CA GLU A 72 48.03 -9.53 -17.00
C GLU A 72 47.29 -8.93 -15.79
N GLY A 73 46.17 -8.25 -16.07
CA GLY A 73 45.28 -7.72 -15.03
C GLY A 73 44.54 -8.85 -14.28
N TYR A 74 44.12 -8.56 -13.05
CA TYR A 74 43.29 -9.50 -12.28
C TYR A 74 41.81 -9.40 -12.69
N GLU A 75 41.15 -10.54 -12.79
CA GLU A 75 39.71 -10.61 -13.11
C GLU A 75 38.86 -10.01 -11.98
N MET A 76 37.94 -9.12 -12.33
CA MET A 76 37.01 -8.57 -11.38
C MET A 76 35.88 -9.60 -11.15
N PRO A 77 35.58 -9.95 -9.88
CA PRO A 77 34.51 -10.89 -9.60
C PRO A 77 33.16 -10.30 -10.03
N LEU A 78 32.50 -10.96 -10.97
CA LEU A 78 31.14 -10.63 -11.40
C LEU A 78 30.14 -11.15 -10.37
N GLY A 79 29.16 -10.33 -10.01
CA GLY A 79 28.07 -10.76 -9.15
C GLY A 79 27.17 -11.77 -9.82
N ALA A 80 26.84 -12.84 -9.11
CA ALA A 80 25.85 -13.78 -9.58
C ALA A 80 24.44 -13.15 -9.51
N VAL A 81 23.65 -13.32 -10.55
CA VAL A 81 22.22 -12.96 -10.55
C VAL A 81 21.47 -14.15 -9.94
N GLU A 82 20.83 -13.90 -8.82
CA GLU A 82 19.92 -14.88 -8.23
C GLU A 82 18.48 -14.52 -8.61
N GLY A 83 17.67 -15.53 -8.91
CA GLY A 83 16.26 -15.38 -9.27
C GLY A 83 15.35 -16.09 -8.28
N LYS A 84 14.16 -15.56 -8.11
CA LYS A 84 13.03 -16.26 -7.46
C LYS A 84 11.83 -16.20 -8.37
N THR A 85 11.10 -17.28 -8.43
CA THR A 85 9.82 -17.39 -9.15
C THR A 85 8.71 -17.73 -8.17
N GLY A 86 7.49 -17.35 -8.50
CA GLY A 86 6.30 -17.66 -7.73
C GLY A 86 5.04 -17.31 -8.52
N ASN A 87 3.89 -17.58 -7.96
CA ASN A 87 2.61 -17.31 -8.62
C ASN A 87 2.08 -15.92 -8.27
N ILE A 88 1.48 -15.27 -9.26
CA ILE A 88 0.79 -13.99 -9.13
C ILE A 88 -0.66 -14.27 -8.75
N PRO A 89 -1.17 -13.72 -7.62
CA PRO A 89 -2.56 -13.89 -7.24
C PRO A 89 -3.49 -13.04 -8.11
N THR A 90 -4.63 -13.60 -8.47
CA THR A 90 -5.68 -12.87 -9.20
C THR A 90 -6.61 -12.18 -8.22
N GLN A 91 -6.95 -10.94 -8.52
CA GLN A 91 -7.91 -10.11 -7.79
C GLN A 91 -9.15 -9.93 -8.66
N LYS A 92 -10.33 -10.06 -8.05
CA LYS A 92 -11.62 -9.86 -8.72
C LYS A 92 -12.53 -9.01 -7.85
N LEU A 93 -13.21 -8.08 -8.48
CA LEU A 93 -14.22 -7.24 -7.84
C LEU A 93 -15.33 -7.00 -8.85
N PHE A 94 -16.57 -6.90 -8.39
CA PHE A 94 -17.68 -6.52 -9.24
C PHE A 94 -18.64 -5.61 -8.50
N TYR A 95 -19.39 -4.83 -9.27
CA TYR A 95 -20.57 -4.12 -8.79
C TYR A 95 -21.77 -4.46 -9.66
N SER A 96 -22.96 -4.35 -9.09
CA SER A 96 -24.19 -4.71 -9.75
C SER A 96 -25.15 -3.54 -9.77
N VAL A 97 -25.62 -3.19 -10.95
CA VAL A 97 -26.70 -2.21 -11.14
C VAL A 97 -28.00 -2.95 -11.39
N ASN A 98 -28.92 -2.91 -10.44
CA ASN A 98 -30.21 -3.58 -10.52
C ASN A 98 -31.37 -2.59 -10.66
N ARG A 99 -32.52 -3.08 -11.11
CA ARG A 99 -33.73 -2.25 -11.32
C ARG A 99 -34.25 -1.55 -10.05
N VAL A 100 -33.96 -2.10 -8.87
CA VAL A 100 -34.42 -1.50 -7.61
C VAL A 100 -33.63 -0.24 -7.35
N VAL A 101 -32.26 -0.32 -7.44
CA VAL A 101 -31.38 0.82 -7.28
C VAL A 101 -31.70 1.93 -8.29
N VAL A 102 -31.88 1.57 -9.57
CA VAL A 102 -32.27 2.53 -10.60
C VAL A 102 -33.61 3.21 -10.26
N ARG A 103 -34.63 2.45 -9.82
CA ARG A 103 -35.93 3.00 -9.44
C ARG A 103 -35.86 3.93 -8.23
N GLU A 104 -35.07 3.58 -7.23
CA GLU A 104 -34.87 4.41 -6.03
C GLU A 104 -34.21 5.75 -6.39
N GLN A 105 -33.14 5.70 -7.18
CA GLN A 105 -32.49 6.91 -7.68
C GLN A 105 -33.43 7.80 -8.52
N MET A 106 -34.19 7.18 -9.41
CA MET A 106 -35.21 7.92 -10.18
C MET A 106 -36.27 8.56 -9.29
N GLN A 107 -36.76 7.86 -8.24
CA GLN A 107 -37.71 8.43 -7.30
C GLN A 107 -37.13 9.62 -6.53
N LEU A 108 -35.85 9.57 -6.19
CA LEU A 108 -35.12 10.68 -5.57
C LEU A 108 -35.04 11.86 -6.52
N ALA A 109 -34.61 11.64 -7.76
CA ALA A 109 -34.51 12.68 -8.79
C ALA A 109 -35.87 13.36 -9.05
N GLN A 110 -36.97 12.59 -9.17
CA GLN A 110 -38.31 13.12 -9.33
C GLN A 110 -38.78 13.99 -8.14
N ARG A 111 -38.43 13.59 -6.90
CA ARG A 111 -38.73 14.38 -5.69
C ARG A 111 -38.00 15.71 -5.64
N PHE A 112 -36.87 15.84 -6.26
CA PHE A 112 -36.10 17.08 -6.35
C PHE A 112 -36.46 17.95 -7.55
N GLY A 113 -37.51 17.58 -8.32
CA GLY A 113 -38.16 18.48 -9.28
C GLY A 113 -37.50 18.60 -10.65
N GLN A 114 -36.77 17.59 -11.08
CA GLN A 114 -36.20 17.55 -12.43
C GLN A 114 -36.90 16.54 -13.35
N VAL A 115 -37.42 17.00 -14.41
CA VAL A 115 -37.48 16.74 -15.85
C VAL A 115 -37.95 15.34 -16.38
N ALA A 116 -38.11 15.25 -17.68
CA ALA A 116 -38.70 14.19 -18.49
C ALA A 116 -38.05 12.79 -18.23
N LEU A 117 -38.92 11.80 -18.04
CA LEU A 117 -38.58 10.44 -17.56
C LEU A 117 -37.51 9.70 -18.37
N ASP A 118 -37.37 9.97 -19.66
CA ASP A 118 -36.48 9.21 -20.56
C ASP A 118 -35.01 9.69 -20.47
N ASP A 119 -34.78 11.00 -20.42
CA ASP A 119 -33.42 11.58 -20.32
C ASP A 119 -32.85 11.41 -18.92
N GLU A 120 -33.71 11.42 -17.89
CA GLU A 120 -33.32 11.26 -16.51
C GLU A 120 -32.94 9.83 -16.14
N MET A 121 -33.67 8.84 -16.72
CA MET A 121 -33.32 7.43 -16.56
C MET A 121 -31.92 7.14 -17.15
N ALA A 122 -31.64 7.70 -18.33
CA ALA A 122 -30.35 7.56 -18.95
C ALA A 122 -29.23 8.20 -18.09
N ASN A 123 -29.44 9.40 -17.57
CA ASN A 123 -28.49 10.10 -16.69
C ASN A 123 -28.24 9.36 -15.38
N VAL A 124 -29.29 8.80 -14.77
CA VAL A 124 -29.16 8.00 -13.55
C VAL A 124 -28.36 6.73 -13.80
N MET A 125 -28.65 6.02 -14.89
CA MET A 125 -27.89 4.80 -15.24
C MET A 125 -26.44 5.13 -15.57
N PHE A 126 -26.20 6.24 -16.29
CA PHE A 126 -24.85 6.72 -16.58
C PHE A 126 -24.10 7.02 -15.29
N GLY A 127 -24.68 7.77 -14.34
CA GLY A 127 -24.05 8.08 -13.06
C GLY A 127 -23.71 6.83 -12.26
N LEU A 128 -24.59 5.84 -12.19
CA LEU A 128 -24.32 4.58 -11.50
C LEU A 128 -23.19 3.77 -12.13
N LEU A 129 -23.11 3.77 -13.46
CA LEU A 129 -22.01 3.09 -14.16
C LEU A 129 -20.70 3.87 -14.03
N ASP A 130 -20.76 5.20 -14.10
CA ASP A 130 -19.63 6.09 -13.94
C ASP A 130 -19.01 5.92 -12.54
N GLU A 131 -19.79 6.10 -11.49
CA GLU A 131 -19.33 5.93 -10.10
C GLU A 131 -18.81 4.51 -9.84
N GLY A 132 -19.53 3.49 -10.31
CA GLY A 132 -19.15 2.10 -10.14
C GLY A 132 -17.85 1.74 -10.85
N THR A 133 -17.68 2.18 -12.10
CA THR A 133 -16.46 1.92 -12.88
C THR A 133 -15.27 2.69 -12.33
N ASN A 134 -15.46 3.95 -11.95
CA ASN A 134 -14.44 4.75 -11.26
C ASN A 134 -14.04 4.11 -9.94
N GLY A 135 -15.03 3.69 -9.12
CA GLY A 135 -14.79 3.00 -7.87
C GLY A 135 -14.04 1.67 -8.04
N LEU A 136 -14.39 0.90 -9.06
CA LEU A 136 -13.73 -0.35 -9.43
C LEU A 136 -12.25 -0.10 -9.79
N TYR A 137 -11.99 0.85 -10.68
CA TYR A 137 -10.64 1.21 -11.10
C TYR A 137 -9.78 1.65 -9.90
N GLN A 138 -10.31 2.55 -9.07
CA GLN A 138 -9.64 3.03 -7.86
C GLN A 138 -9.38 1.90 -6.86
N ALA A 139 -10.27 0.93 -6.73
CA ALA A 139 -10.10 -0.21 -5.84
C ALA A 139 -8.88 -1.07 -6.24
N PHE A 140 -8.67 -1.31 -7.53
CA PHE A 140 -7.49 -2.03 -8.01
C PHE A 140 -6.19 -1.25 -7.80
N LEU A 141 -6.19 0.07 -7.98
CA LEU A 141 -5.05 0.92 -7.65
C LEU A 141 -4.73 0.91 -6.16
N ASN A 142 -5.76 0.99 -5.31
CA ASN A 142 -5.59 0.89 -3.86
C ASN A 142 -5.02 -0.48 -3.45
N ALA A 143 -5.41 -1.55 -4.12
CA ALA A 143 -4.87 -2.89 -3.89
C ALA A 143 -3.37 -2.96 -4.24
N LEU A 144 -2.93 -2.34 -5.34
CA LEU A 144 -1.51 -2.24 -5.68
C LEU A 144 -0.73 -1.38 -4.67
N ASN A 145 -1.29 -0.27 -4.21
CA ASN A 145 -0.71 0.56 -3.17
C ASN A 145 -0.58 -0.22 -1.85
N HIS A 146 -1.60 -0.99 -1.47
CA HIS A 146 -1.53 -1.86 -0.30
C HIS A 146 -0.41 -2.90 -0.43
N GLN A 147 -0.30 -3.58 -1.57
CA GLN A 147 0.80 -4.52 -1.83
C GLN A 147 2.17 -3.84 -1.71
N ARG A 148 2.35 -2.67 -2.31
CA ARG A 148 3.58 -1.87 -2.22
C ARG A 148 3.97 -1.62 -0.77
N HIS A 149 3.05 -1.12 0.03
CA HIS A 149 3.32 -0.78 1.42
C HIS A 149 3.60 -2.01 2.28
N GLN A 150 2.87 -3.11 2.08
CA GLN A 150 3.16 -4.37 2.75
C GLN A 150 4.56 -4.90 2.40
N VAL A 151 4.91 -4.91 1.11
CA VAL A 151 6.22 -5.39 0.65
C VAL A 151 7.36 -4.54 1.24
N VAL A 152 7.19 -3.23 1.28
CA VAL A 152 8.19 -2.31 1.82
C VAL A 152 8.31 -2.43 3.34
N SER A 153 7.21 -2.57 4.05
CA SER A 153 7.20 -2.61 5.52
C SER A 153 7.52 -3.97 6.12
N THR A 154 7.33 -5.08 5.37
CA THR A 154 7.53 -6.45 5.90
C THR A 154 8.51 -7.30 5.11
N GLY A 155 8.87 -6.90 3.89
CA GLY A 155 9.69 -7.69 2.96
C GLY A 155 8.95 -8.86 2.31
N GLN A 156 7.63 -8.92 2.42
CA GLN A 156 6.77 -9.97 1.88
C GLN A 156 5.36 -9.45 1.64
N PHE A 157 4.59 -10.14 0.83
CA PHE A 157 3.17 -9.89 0.67
C PHE A 157 2.37 -11.06 1.24
N THR A 158 1.50 -10.81 2.20
CA THR A 158 0.71 -11.85 2.86
C THR A 158 -0.78 -11.60 2.65
N ILE A 159 -1.48 -12.62 2.15
CA ILE A 159 -2.93 -12.64 2.02
C ILE A 159 -3.50 -13.39 3.24
N ASN A 160 -4.20 -12.70 4.12
CA ASN A 160 -4.73 -13.22 5.36
C ASN A 160 -6.22 -12.88 5.56
N ALA A 161 -6.77 -13.21 6.71
CA ALA A 161 -8.17 -12.94 7.02
C ALA A 161 -8.47 -11.44 7.20
N THR A 162 -7.47 -10.63 7.54
CA THR A 162 -7.63 -9.19 7.75
C THR A 162 -7.73 -8.45 6.42
N ASN A 163 -6.81 -8.72 5.49
CA ASN A 163 -6.78 -8.03 4.20
C ASN A 163 -7.59 -8.73 3.09
N ASN A 164 -8.01 -9.98 3.29
CA ASN A 164 -8.86 -10.72 2.35
C ASN A 164 -9.90 -11.59 3.08
N PRO A 165 -10.86 -10.99 3.79
CA PRO A 165 -11.80 -11.73 4.64
C PRO A 165 -12.71 -12.68 3.85
N ARG A 166 -12.99 -12.40 2.58
CA ARG A 166 -13.92 -13.14 1.73
C ARG A 166 -13.26 -14.13 0.77
N GLY A 167 -11.95 -14.01 0.54
CA GLY A 167 -11.22 -14.80 -0.46
C GLY A 167 -10.22 -15.80 0.14
N ILE A 168 -9.17 -16.07 -0.61
CA ILE A 168 -8.07 -16.98 -0.25
C ILE A 168 -7.33 -16.43 0.97
N LYS A 169 -6.91 -17.28 1.88
CA LYS A 169 -6.20 -16.92 3.12
C LYS A 169 -4.97 -17.80 3.31
N GLY A 170 -3.99 -17.26 4.05
CA GLY A 170 -2.79 -18.03 4.42
C GLY A 170 -1.75 -18.14 3.31
N VAL A 171 -1.80 -17.27 2.31
CA VAL A 171 -0.79 -17.22 1.25
C VAL A 171 0.22 -16.14 1.56
N THR A 172 1.50 -16.50 1.64
CA THR A 172 2.61 -15.56 1.83
C THR A 172 3.59 -15.65 0.67
N ILE A 173 3.80 -14.52 0.00
CA ILE A 173 4.77 -14.38 -1.08
C ILE A 173 5.97 -13.63 -0.51
N GLY A 174 7.04 -14.36 -0.23
CA GLY A 174 8.30 -13.78 0.24
C GLY A 174 9.23 -13.46 -0.93
N PHE A 175 10.05 -12.42 -0.80
CA PHE A 175 10.91 -11.90 -1.87
C PHE A 175 12.42 -12.09 -1.57
N ASN A 176 12.82 -13.12 -0.84
CA ASN A 176 14.22 -13.41 -0.51
C ASN A 176 14.98 -12.25 0.11
N MET A 177 14.31 -11.50 1.01
CA MET A 177 15.00 -10.52 1.82
C MET A 177 15.99 -11.22 2.75
N PRO A 178 17.28 -10.85 2.75
CA PRO A 178 18.26 -11.46 3.65
C PRO A 178 17.85 -11.28 5.11
N ASP A 179 18.07 -12.29 5.96
CA ASP A 179 17.74 -12.18 7.39
C ASP A 179 18.58 -11.08 8.09
N ALA A 180 19.79 -10.83 7.61
CA ALA A 180 20.62 -9.72 8.09
C ALA A 180 20.01 -8.33 7.86
N ASN A 181 19.03 -8.23 6.94
CA ASN A 181 18.32 -6.99 6.63
C ASN A 181 17.00 -6.86 7.42
N LYS A 182 16.67 -7.87 8.23
CA LYS A 182 15.52 -7.84 9.13
C LYS A 182 16.04 -7.79 10.56
N ASP A 183 15.47 -6.88 11.33
CA ASP A 183 15.77 -6.78 12.75
C ASP A 183 14.47 -6.70 13.55
N VAL A 184 14.40 -7.49 14.62
CA VAL A 184 13.26 -7.47 15.54
C VAL A 184 13.81 -7.12 16.91
N LEU A 185 13.54 -5.91 17.35
CA LEU A 185 13.90 -5.51 18.71
C LEU A 185 13.13 -6.34 19.72
N THR A 186 13.80 -6.74 20.79
CA THR A 186 13.22 -7.60 21.82
C THR A 186 13.34 -6.97 23.21
N GLY A 187 12.36 -7.25 24.06
CA GLY A 187 12.33 -6.81 25.47
C GLY A 187 12.52 -5.29 25.60
N GLU A 188 13.37 -4.89 26.53
CA GLU A 188 13.64 -3.49 26.90
C GLU A 188 14.35 -2.66 25.80
N ASN A 189 14.80 -3.27 24.71
CA ASN A 189 15.40 -2.55 23.58
C ASN A 189 14.35 -2.07 22.57
N ARG A 190 13.10 -2.56 22.65
CA ARG A 190 11.99 -2.06 21.85
C ARG A 190 11.75 -0.59 22.14
N TRP A 191 11.29 0.15 21.16
CA TRP A 191 10.90 1.54 21.41
C TRP A 191 9.69 1.58 22.32
N TRP A 192 8.70 0.72 22.05
CA TRP A 192 7.58 0.43 22.94
C TRP A 192 7.45 -1.07 23.12
N ILE A 193 7.18 -1.49 24.36
CA ILE A 193 7.08 -2.90 24.74
C ILE A 193 5.74 -3.46 24.29
N ASP A 194 4.69 -2.67 24.46
CA ASP A 194 3.31 -3.00 24.18
C ASP A 194 2.85 -2.50 22.79
N ALA A 195 1.77 -3.11 22.28
CA ALA A 195 1.19 -2.78 20.98
C ALA A 195 0.54 -1.38 20.98
N ASP A 196 0.00 -0.95 22.14
CA ASP A 196 -0.66 0.34 22.32
C ASP A 196 0.34 1.50 22.51
N ARG A 197 1.62 1.20 22.52
CA ARG A 197 2.75 2.16 22.63
C ARG A 197 2.68 3.05 23.87
N THR A 198 2.21 2.48 24.99
CA THR A 198 2.10 3.18 26.28
C THR A 198 3.31 3.02 27.17
N VAL A 199 4.09 1.94 26.97
CA VAL A 199 5.26 1.59 27.79
C VAL A 199 6.53 1.62 26.95
N GLU A 200 7.39 2.61 27.21
CA GLU A 200 8.70 2.70 26.56
C GLU A 200 9.67 1.65 27.09
N GLY A 201 10.50 1.10 26.20
CA GLY A 201 11.60 0.22 26.62
C GLY A 201 12.71 0.99 27.34
N ARG A 202 13.17 0.51 28.48
CA ARG A 202 14.18 1.20 29.31
C ARG A 202 15.49 1.45 28.57
N ASN A 203 15.89 0.50 27.73
CA ASN A 203 17.13 0.56 26.95
C ASN A 203 16.91 1.13 25.55
N SER A 204 15.67 1.53 25.20
CA SER A 204 15.36 2.09 23.89
C SER A 204 16.11 3.41 23.66
N ASN A 205 16.56 3.62 22.46
CA ASN A 205 17.07 4.91 21.97
C ASN A 205 16.84 4.99 20.47
N PRO A 206 15.66 5.46 20.04
CA PRO A 206 15.26 5.44 18.64
C PRO A 206 16.25 6.15 17.71
N LEU A 207 16.69 7.36 18.05
CA LEU A 207 17.60 8.14 17.22
C LEU A 207 18.97 7.47 17.05
N LYS A 208 19.53 6.93 18.14
CA LYS A 208 20.80 6.19 18.08
C LYS A 208 20.63 4.92 17.24
N TYR A 209 19.55 4.18 17.47
CA TYR A 209 19.24 2.97 16.73
C TYR A 209 19.17 3.25 15.22
N MET A 210 18.33 4.20 14.79
CA MET A 210 18.22 4.57 13.38
C MET A 210 19.56 4.98 12.76
N LYS A 211 20.34 5.81 13.46
CA LYS A 211 21.67 6.22 13.01
C LYS A 211 22.64 5.05 12.86
N ASP A 212 22.61 4.09 13.79
CA ASP A 212 23.46 2.91 13.72
C ASP A 212 23.04 1.96 12.61
N ARG A 213 21.72 1.84 12.31
CA ARG A 213 21.22 1.10 11.14
C ARG A 213 21.63 1.73 9.81
N VAL A 214 21.53 3.05 9.67
CA VAL A 214 22.05 3.74 8.47
C VAL A 214 23.54 3.47 8.26
N LYS A 215 24.35 3.48 9.33
CA LYS A 215 25.77 3.12 9.23
C LYS A 215 25.96 1.65 8.84
N ALA A 216 25.15 0.73 9.40
CA ALA A 216 25.20 -0.68 9.06
C ALA A 216 24.87 -0.92 7.59
N ILE A 217 23.81 -0.30 7.07
CA ILE A 217 23.42 -0.37 5.65
C ILE A 217 24.60 0.05 4.76
N ARG A 218 25.22 1.20 5.06
CA ARG A 218 26.36 1.71 4.27
C ARG A 218 27.60 0.83 4.37
N ARG A 219 27.88 0.23 5.52
CA ARG A 219 29.09 -0.57 5.74
C ARG A 219 28.93 -2.05 5.39
N THR A 220 27.77 -2.64 5.73
CA THR A 220 27.55 -4.09 5.60
C THR A 220 26.89 -4.44 4.29
N LEU A 221 25.90 -3.64 3.84
CA LEU A 221 25.25 -3.84 2.56
C LEU A 221 25.96 -3.12 1.42
N HIS A 222 27.01 -2.34 1.74
CA HIS A 222 27.77 -1.54 0.76
C HIS A 222 26.89 -0.61 -0.11
N TYR A 223 25.75 -0.22 0.43
CA TYR A 223 24.83 0.69 -0.28
C TYR A 223 25.21 2.15 0.01
N ASN A 224 25.72 2.84 -1.00
CA ASN A 224 26.15 4.25 -0.90
C ASN A 224 25.18 5.22 -1.59
N GLY A 225 24.07 4.72 -2.14
CA GLY A 225 23.05 5.54 -2.77
C GLY A 225 22.19 6.32 -1.76
N PRO A 226 21.29 7.17 -2.25
CA PRO A 226 20.35 7.90 -1.42
C PRO A 226 19.39 6.93 -0.72
N LEU A 227 19.13 7.20 0.57
CA LEU A 227 18.36 6.34 1.47
C LEU A 227 17.23 7.13 2.09
N GLN A 228 16.02 6.58 2.08
CA GLN A 228 14.87 7.15 2.77
C GLN A 228 14.39 6.23 3.91
N LEU A 229 13.83 6.85 4.93
CA LEU A 229 13.14 6.17 6.03
C LEU A 229 11.64 6.24 5.76
N GLU A 230 10.97 5.09 5.80
CA GLU A 230 9.50 5.00 5.75
C GLU A 230 8.96 4.44 7.06
N LEU A 231 7.89 5.04 7.57
CA LEU A 231 7.17 4.62 8.77
C LEU A 231 5.71 5.08 8.74
N ALA A 232 4.86 4.44 9.52
CA ALA A 232 3.46 4.82 9.65
C ALA A 232 3.32 6.15 10.42
N GLN A 233 2.25 6.93 10.16
CA GLN A 233 1.95 8.19 10.84
C GLN A 233 1.87 8.00 12.36
N ASP A 234 1.10 7.02 12.83
CA ASP A 234 0.96 6.77 14.27
C ASP A 234 2.30 6.51 14.97
N LEU A 235 3.20 5.77 14.27
CA LEU A 235 4.54 5.51 14.81
C LEU A 235 5.41 6.76 14.82
N TRP A 236 5.20 7.67 13.84
CA TRP A 236 5.88 8.97 13.83
C TRP A 236 5.44 9.85 14.98
N ASP A 237 4.15 9.97 15.22
CA ASP A 237 3.59 10.79 16.29
C ASP A 237 4.07 10.32 17.67
N ASP A 238 4.08 8.99 17.88
CA ASP A 238 4.62 8.42 19.10
C ASP A 238 6.14 8.59 19.22
N LEU A 239 6.87 8.51 18.09
CA LEU A 239 8.31 8.78 18.09
C LEU A 239 8.65 10.19 18.54
N LEU A 240 7.88 11.18 18.12
CA LEU A 240 8.04 12.58 18.56
C LEU A 240 7.77 12.73 20.06
N ASN A 241 6.89 11.94 20.63
CA ASN A 241 6.54 11.93 22.05
C ASN A 241 7.45 11.07 22.93
N HIS A 242 8.36 10.30 22.32
CA HIS A 242 9.25 9.40 23.06
C HIS A 242 10.23 10.17 23.96
N SER A 243 10.35 9.78 25.24
CA SER A 243 11.09 10.48 26.29
C SER A 243 12.55 10.78 25.96
N LYS A 244 13.19 9.93 25.12
CA LYS A 244 14.61 10.11 24.69
C LYS A 244 14.76 10.80 23.34
N VAL A 245 13.67 11.04 22.61
CA VAL A 245 13.68 11.70 21.30
C VAL A 245 13.33 13.17 21.44
N THR A 246 12.22 13.48 22.08
CA THR A 246 11.70 14.83 22.25
C THR A 246 12.73 15.85 22.73
N PRO A 247 13.48 15.62 23.85
CA PRO A 247 14.42 16.62 24.34
C PRO A 247 15.63 16.80 23.41
N VAL A 248 16.06 15.74 22.72
CA VAL A 248 17.22 15.80 21.82
C VAL A 248 16.86 16.54 20.53
N VAL A 249 15.69 16.30 19.97
CA VAL A 249 15.21 16.99 18.78
C VAL A 249 14.92 18.47 19.09
N ALA A 250 14.28 18.77 20.23
CA ALA A 250 14.04 20.12 20.67
C ALA A 250 15.37 20.90 20.84
N ASP A 251 16.38 20.33 21.53
CA ASP A 251 17.69 20.97 21.70
C ASP A 251 18.37 21.24 20.34
N TYR A 252 18.30 20.28 19.42
CA TYR A 252 18.83 20.46 18.07
C TYR A 252 18.13 21.59 17.30
N ILE A 253 16.82 21.66 17.37
CA ILE A 253 16.01 22.71 16.70
C ILE A 253 16.36 24.07 17.31
N TYR A 254 16.37 24.19 18.64
CA TYR A 254 16.69 25.44 19.33
C TYR A 254 18.09 25.97 19.02
N ARG A 255 19.08 25.09 18.86
CA ARG A 255 20.45 25.49 18.52
C ARG A 255 20.62 25.93 17.08
N ASN A 256 19.84 25.36 16.15
CA ASN A 256 20.00 25.59 14.71
C ASN A 256 19.03 26.64 14.16
N ILE A 257 18.02 27.07 14.91
CA ILE A 257 17.09 28.11 14.51
C ILE A 257 17.45 29.41 15.24
N SER A 258 17.92 30.38 14.46
CA SER A 258 18.36 31.67 14.99
C SER A 258 17.22 32.69 15.16
N SER A 259 16.04 32.43 14.63
CA SER A 259 14.90 33.37 14.68
C SER A 259 13.96 33.07 15.85
N ASP A 260 13.76 34.03 16.76
CA ASP A 260 12.82 33.93 17.88
C ASP A 260 11.36 33.78 17.41
N GLN A 261 11.02 34.30 16.24
CA GLN A 261 9.71 34.15 15.63
C GLN A 261 9.43 32.69 15.18
N VAL A 262 10.45 32.02 14.63
CA VAL A 262 10.33 30.61 14.25
C VAL A 262 10.26 29.73 15.47
N ARG A 263 11.02 30.04 16.54
CA ARG A 263 10.95 29.33 17.82
C ARG A 263 9.56 29.41 18.45
N SER A 264 8.95 30.60 18.44
CA SER A 264 7.60 30.84 18.95
C SER A 264 6.57 30.05 18.13
N ASN A 265 6.72 30.02 16.81
CA ASN A 265 5.83 29.26 15.92
C ASN A 265 5.94 27.74 16.10
N LEU A 266 7.13 27.23 16.42
CA LEU A 266 7.31 25.79 16.70
C LEU A 266 6.62 25.34 17.99
N ILE A 267 6.49 26.25 18.97
CA ILE A 267 5.79 25.98 20.24
C ILE A 267 4.27 26.03 20.05
N ILE A 268 3.80 26.88 19.13
CA ILE A 268 2.35 27.15 18.94
C ILE A 268 1.76 26.28 17.82
N PHE A 269 2.53 25.99 16.78
CA PHE A 269 2.12 25.22 15.62
C PHE A 269 3.03 24.01 15.52
N ASP A 270 2.49 22.84 15.78
CA ASP A 270 3.15 21.56 15.58
C ASP A 270 3.58 21.44 14.12
N ASN A 271 4.86 21.72 13.84
CA ASN A 271 5.36 21.80 12.47
C ASN A 271 6.19 20.55 12.15
N ASP A 272 5.52 19.53 11.68
CA ASP A 272 6.09 18.24 11.27
C ASP A 272 7.30 18.36 10.35
N ASP A 273 7.31 19.32 9.44
CA ASP A 273 8.42 19.46 8.47
C ASP A 273 9.73 19.85 9.14
N VAL A 274 9.68 20.62 10.21
CA VAL A 274 10.88 21.00 10.98
C VAL A 274 11.39 19.80 11.77
N TYR A 275 10.51 19.01 12.37
CA TYR A 275 10.87 17.79 13.08
C TYR A 275 11.45 16.74 12.11
N LYS A 276 10.83 16.55 10.95
CA LYS A 276 11.35 15.67 9.88
C LYS A 276 12.76 16.07 9.46
N GLU A 277 12.98 17.36 9.20
CA GLU A 277 14.29 17.87 8.78
C GLU A 277 15.35 17.70 9.87
N ALA A 278 15.02 17.95 11.13
CA ALA A 278 15.91 17.76 12.26
C ALA A 278 16.33 16.29 12.40
N ILE A 279 15.35 15.38 12.43
CA ILE A 279 15.60 13.94 12.56
C ILE A 279 16.37 13.43 11.34
N ARG A 280 15.97 13.82 10.11
CA ARG A 280 16.65 13.48 8.86
C ARG A 280 18.17 13.78 8.93
N LYS A 281 18.51 14.99 9.38
CA LYS A 281 19.93 15.39 9.54
C LYS A 281 20.65 14.61 10.63
N MET A 282 19.99 14.30 11.75
CA MET A 282 20.56 13.54 12.85
C MET A 282 20.89 12.11 12.47
N ILE A 283 19.97 11.41 11.79
CA ILE A 283 20.14 10.00 11.41
C ILE A 283 20.89 9.83 10.08
N LYS A 284 21.05 10.93 9.30
CA LYS A 284 21.76 10.98 8.01
C LYS A 284 21.08 10.16 6.91
N VAL A 285 19.78 10.31 6.75
CA VAL A 285 19.01 9.84 5.59
C VAL A 285 18.71 11.00 4.65
N ASP A 286 18.38 10.69 3.42
CA ASP A 286 18.10 11.69 2.39
C ASP A 286 16.66 12.19 2.45
N ALA A 287 15.71 11.33 2.87
CA ALA A 287 14.31 11.69 3.06
C ALA A 287 13.66 10.88 4.20
N ILE A 288 12.59 11.41 4.77
CA ILE A 288 11.68 10.71 5.67
C ILE A 288 10.29 10.77 5.05
N GLN A 289 9.69 9.61 4.82
CA GLN A 289 8.34 9.46 4.28
C GLN A 289 7.42 8.89 5.35
N ILE A 290 6.46 9.67 5.76
CA ILE A 290 5.43 9.28 6.71
C ILE A 290 4.25 8.74 5.90
N ARG A 291 3.79 7.55 6.24
CA ARG A 291 2.75 6.83 5.52
C ARG A 291 1.45 6.86 6.30
N GLU A 292 0.58 7.77 5.93
CA GLU A 292 -0.80 7.84 6.39
C GLU A 292 -1.71 7.26 5.30
N THR A 293 -1.58 5.97 5.04
CA THR A 293 -2.36 5.30 4.00
C THR A 293 -3.07 4.07 4.55
N TYR A 294 -4.33 3.96 4.22
CA TYR A 294 -5.19 2.87 4.62
C TYR A 294 -6.02 2.37 3.43
N ALA A 295 -6.52 1.16 3.55
CA ALA A 295 -7.49 0.58 2.63
C ALA A 295 -8.73 0.13 3.41
N TYR A 296 -9.83 -0.04 2.71
CA TYR A 296 -11.04 -0.63 3.28
C TYR A 296 -11.23 -2.03 2.71
N VAL A 297 -11.58 -2.97 3.57
CA VAL A 297 -11.98 -4.32 3.18
C VAL A 297 -13.41 -4.58 3.59
N SER A 298 -14.17 -5.21 2.71
CA SER A 298 -15.55 -5.58 2.98
C SER A 298 -15.61 -6.97 3.60
N LYS A 299 -16.13 -7.07 4.82
CA LYS A 299 -16.32 -8.33 5.53
C LYS A 299 -17.79 -8.61 5.83
N PRO A 300 -18.19 -9.89 5.92
CA PRO A 300 -19.52 -10.23 6.41
C PRO A 300 -19.74 -9.68 7.82
N GLY A 301 -20.84 -8.98 8.01
CA GLY A 301 -21.24 -8.40 9.28
C GLY A 301 -22.74 -8.34 9.41
N VAL A 302 -23.23 -7.45 10.26
CA VAL A 302 -24.67 -7.17 10.43
C VAL A 302 -24.87 -5.66 10.36
N ASN A 303 -25.93 -5.22 9.73
CA ASN A 303 -26.32 -3.82 9.67
C ASN A 303 -26.88 -3.35 11.03
N ALA A 304 -27.24 -2.08 11.12
CA ALA A 304 -27.84 -1.48 12.31
C ALA A 304 -29.17 -2.15 12.74
N SER A 305 -29.85 -2.84 11.81
CA SER A 305 -31.08 -3.61 12.07
C SER A 305 -30.85 -5.06 12.47
N GLY A 306 -29.59 -5.50 12.54
CA GLY A 306 -29.23 -6.88 12.89
C GLY A 306 -29.33 -7.88 11.73
N GLU A 307 -29.52 -7.41 10.49
CA GLU A 307 -29.57 -8.26 9.31
C GLU A 307 -28.15 -8.46 8.74
N PRO A 308 -27.89 -9.63 8.10
CA PRO A 308 -26.61 -9.87 7.43
C PRO A 308 -26.30 -8.79 6.38
N ASP A 309 -25.14 -8.17 6.49
CA ASP A 309 -24.70 -7.12 5.59
C ASP A 309 -23.18 -7.15 5.40
N LEU A 310 -22.67 -6.33 4.53
CA LEU A 310 -21.24 -6.13 4.34
C LEU A 310 -20.79 -4.89 5.12
N VAL A 311 -19.87 -5.11 6.05
CA VAL A 311 -19.29 -4.04 6.86
C VAL A 311 -17.90 -3.72 6.32
N GLU A 312 -17.62 -2.44 6.15
CA GLU A 312 -16.29 -1.96 5.78
C GLU A 312 -15.39 -1.88 7.00
N GLU A 313 -14.21 -2.46 6.90
CA GLU A 313 -13.18 -2.41 7.93
C GLU A 313 -11.94 -1.73 7.38
N ARG A 314 -11.44 -0.73 8.10
CA ARG A 314 -10.19 -0.05 7.80
C ARG A 314 -9.01 -0.98 8.10
N ILE A 315 -8.06 -1.06 7.18
CA ILE A 315 -6.77 -1.70 7.38
C ILE A 315 -5.64 -0.74 7.02
N ASP A 316 -4.59 -0.74 7.81
CA ASP A 316 -3.40 0.07 7.50
C ASP A 316 -2.60 -0.59 6.39
N ASN A 317 -2.13 0.22 5.45
CA ASN A 317 -1.34 -0.27 4.33
C ASN A 317 0.10 -0.57 4.76
N PHE A 318 0.70 0.29 5.56
CA PHE A 318 2.04 0.11 6.10
C PHE A 318 1.97 -0.56 7.48
N GLU A 319 2.83 -1.55 7.75
CA GLU A 319 2.86 -2.23 9.06
C GLU A 319 3.22 -1.23 10.17
N PRO A 320 2.29 -0.91 11.11
CA PRO A 320 2.45 0.19 12.06
C PRO A 320 3.53 -0.03 13.13
N ARG A 321 4.08 -1.25 13.24
CA ARG A 321 5.15 -1.60 14.19
C ARG A 321 6.53 -1.56 13.59
N ASN A 322 6.62 -1.31 12.28
CA ASN A 322 7.86 -1.42 11.53
C ASN A 322 8.33 -0.05 11.04
N ILE A 323 9.64 0.06 10.92
CA ILE A 323 10.30 1.09 10.13
C ILE A 323 11.06 0.43 8.99
N ALA A 324 11.10 1.09 7.85
CA ALA A 324 11.82 0.59 6.68
C ALA A 324 12.83 1.64 6.18
N PHE A 325 14.07 1.22 6.00
CA PHE A 325 15.07 2.00 5.27
C PHE A 325 15.13 1.46 3.85
N VAL A 326 14.82 2.30 2.88
CA VAL A 326 14.72 1.91 1.48
C VAL A 326 15.54 2.85 0.58
N PRO A 327 16.10 2.35 -0.52
CA PRO A 327 16.70 3.20 -1.54
C PRO A 327 15.70 4.22 -2.06
N THR A 328 16.13 5.44 -2.33
CA THR A 328 15.31 6.42 -3.04
C THR A 328 15.28 6.08 -4.53
N GLY A 329 14.12 6.15 -5.15
CA GLY A 329 13.92 5.87 -6.58
C GLY A 329 13.26 4.52 -6.83
N GLN A 330 13.67 3.82 -7.88
CA GLN A 330 13.02 2.58 -8.29
C GLN A 330 13.38 1.43 -7.33
N LEU A 331 12.38 0.91 -6.63
CA LEU A 331 12.50 -0.22 -5.70
C LEU A 331 12.25 -1.56 -6.41
N GLY A 332 11.39 -1.57 -7.42
CA GLY A 332 11.00 -2.80 -8.08
C GLY A 332 10.14 -2.59 -9.32
N THR A 333 9.48 -3.66 -9.71
CA THR A 333 8.57 -3.68 -10.85
C THR A 333 7.22 -4.29 -10.46
N ILE A 334 6.16 -3.80 -11.07
CA ILE A 334 4.84 -4.42 -11.01
C ILE A 334 4.77 -5.41 -12.16
N GLN A 335 4.81 -6.69 -11.82
CA GLN A 335 4.69 -7.77 -12.79
C GLN A 335 3.26 -8.29 -12.79
N GLY A 336 2.76 -8.61 -13.96
CA GLY A 336 1.38 -9.04 -14.09
C GLY A 336 1.11 -9.88 -15.32
N VAL A 337 -0.08 -10.42 -15.31
CA VAL A 337 -0.64 -11.26 -16.34
C VAL A 337 -1.73 -10.48 -17.05
N GLN A 338 -1.82 -10.59 -18.34
CA GLN A 338 -2.96 -10.13 -19.08
C GLN A 338 -4.16 -11.02 -18.76
N PRO A 339 -5.22 -10.50 -18.13
CA PRO A 339 -6.42 -11.28 -17.89
C PRO A 339 -7.09 -11.61 -19.23
N LEU A 340 -7.66 -12.81 -19.33
CA LEU A 340 -8.33 -13.25 -20.54
C LEU A 340 -9.84 -13.25 -20.31
N SER A 341 -10.55 -12.48 -21.12
CA SER A 341 -12.01 -12.54 -21.13
C SER A 341 -12.51 -13.88 -21.66
N MET A 342 -13.52 -14.41 -21.00
CA MET A 342 -14.30 -15.56 -21.47
C MET A 342 -15.63 -15.14 -22.10
N GLY A 343 -15.88 -13.82 -22.18
CA GLY A 343 -17.09 -13.25 -22.77
C GLY A 343 -17.14 -13.45 -24.29
N TYR A 344 -18.36 -13.67 -24.80
CA TYR A 344 -18.60 -13.87 -26.23
C TYR A 344 -18.87 -12.56 -26.98
N ASP A 345 -19.15 -11.47 -26.25
CA ASP A 345 -19.52 -10.20 -26.83
C ASP A 345 -18.38 -9.18 -26.67
N PRO A 346 -17.63 -8.89 -27.75
CA PRO A 346 -16.53 -7.92 -27.69
C PRO A 346 -16.95 -6.52 -27.27
N GLU A 347 -18.20 -6.12 -27.53
CA GLU A 347 -18.73 -4.81 -27.17
C GLU A 347 -18.88 -4.62 -25.64
N LYS A 348 -18.81 -5.71 -24.87
CA LYS A 348 -18.93 -5.73 -23.40
C LYS A 348 -17.61 -5.90 -22.68
N ILE A 349 -16.52 -5.93 -23.41
CA ILE A 349 -15.17 -6.19 -22.90
C ILE A 349 -14.34 -4.94 -23.10
N ALA A 350 -13.68 -4.47 -22.06
CA ALA A 350 -12.69 -3.41 -22.12
C ALA A 350 -11.44 -3.76 -21.33
N TYR A 351 -10.31 -3.23 -21.75
CA TYR A 351 -9.04 -3.37 -21.10
C TYR A 351 -8.51 -2.00 -20.69
N ALA A 352 -7.98 -1.90 -19.48
CA ALA A 352 -7.33 -0.71 -18.97
C ALA A 352 -5.92 -1.03 -18.46
N MET A 353 -5.14 0.00 -18.14
CA MET A 353 -3.79 -0.10 -17.59
C MET A 353 -2.84 -0.93 -18.49
N ASP A 354 -2.78 -0.62 -19.75
CA ASP A 354 -2.02 -1.41 -20.76
C ASP A 354 -2.37 -2.91 -20.74
N ASN A 355 -3.63 -3.25 -20.80
CA ASN A 355 -4.15 -4.63 -20.77
C ASN A 355 -3.91 -5.38 -19.45
N ARG A 356 -3.76 -4.69 -18.32
CA ARG A 356 -3.58 -5.32 -16.99
C ARG A 356 -4.88 -5.49 -16.23
N LEU A 357 -5.86 -4.64 -16.49
CA LEU A 357 -7.18 -4.67 -15.89
C LEU A 357 -8.22 -4.99 -16.97
N LEU A 358 -8.92 -6.09 -16.80
CA LEU A 358 -10.08 -6.46 -17.61
C LEU A 358 -11.33 -5.93 -16.92
N ILE A 359 -12.19 -5.26 -17.67
CA ILE A 359 -13.50 -4.82 -17.22
C ILE A 359 -14.56 -5.38 -18.16
N GLU A 360 -15.39 -6.28 -17.65
CA GLU A 360 -16.36 -7.02 -18.43
C GLU A 360 -17.77 -6.83 -17.90
N GLN A 361 -18.73 -6.62 -18.80
CA GLN A 361 -20.14 -6.52 -18.47
C GLN A 361 -20.85 -7.85 -18.65
N GLU A 362 -21.65 -8.21 -17.67
CA GLU A 362 -22.48 -9.41 -17.69
C GLU A 362 -23.94 -9.05 -17.39
N ASP A 363 -24.82 -9.34 -18.34
CA ASP A 363 -26.27 -9.21 -18.12
C ASP A 363 -26.78 -10.44 -17.38
N ILE A 364 -27.44 -10.23 -16.24
CA ILE A 364 -28.08 -11.30 -15.48
C ILE A 364 -29.60 -11.25 -15.68
N PRO A 365 -30.16 -12.04 -16.61
CA PRO A 365 -31.57 -11.97 -16.96
C PRO A 365 -32.53 -12.29 -15.81
N ARG A 366 -32.09 -13.16 -14.86
CA ARG A 366 -32.95 -13.58 -13.73
C ARG A 366 -33.22 -12.45 -12.75
N THR A 367 -32.27 -11.61 -12.49
CA THR A 367 -32.36 -10.49 -11.54
C THR A 367 -32.62 -9.16 -12.27
N HIS A 368 -32.59 -9.18 -13.60
CA HIS A 368 -32.65 -7.97 -14.43
C HIS A 368 -31.60 -6.93 -13.98
N SER A 369 -30.38 -7.40 -13.71
CA SER A 369 -29.25 -6.58 -13.29
C SER A 369 -28.12 -6.69 -14.31
N ILE A 370 -27.27 -5.67 -14.32
CA ILE A 370 -26.01 -5.64 -15.05
C ILE A 370 -24.91 -5.73 -14.02
N ASN A 371 -24.06 -6.74 -14.12
CA ASN A 371 -22.83 -6.81 -13.34
C ASN A 371 -21.68 -6.28 -14.19
N VAL A 372 -20.85 -5.46 -13.58
CA VAL A 372 -19.58 -5.05 -14.16
C VAL A 372 -18.46 -5.67 -13.33
N ASN A 373 -17.78 -6.62 -13.95
CA ASN A 373 -16.74 -7.41 -13.33
C ASN A 373 -15.37 -6.82 -13.66
N GLY A 374 -14.52 -6.62 -12.67
CA GLY A 374 -13.12 -6.29 -12.85
C GLY A 374 -12.22 -7.46 -12.48
N GLU A 375 -11.22 -7.75 -13.29
CA GLU A 375 -10.18 -8.76 -13.02
C GLU A 375 -8.79 -8.21 -13.25
N MET A 376 -7.91 -8.38 -12.26
CA MET A 376 -6.51 -7.97 -12.34
C MET A 376 -5.62 -9.03 -11.69
N ALA A 377 -4.48 -9.35 -12.32
CA ALA A 377 -3.47 -10.23 -11.76
C ALA A 377 -2.11 -9.53 -11.81
N GLN A 378 -1.80 -8.78 -10.75
CA GLN A 378 -0.59 -7.95 -10.64
C GLN A 378 0.06 -8.15 -9.28
N LEU A 379 1.40 -8.05 -9.24
CA LEU A 379 2.20 -8.17 -8.02
C LEU A 379 3.36 -7.18 -8.02
N CYS A 380 3.52 -6.45 -6.93
CA CYS A 380 4.67 -5.60 -6.67
C CYS A 380 5.89 -6.46 -6.30
N VAL A 381 6.87 -6.56 -7.20
CA VAL A 381 8.08 -7.36 -7.02
C VAL A 381 9.28 -6.44 -6.73
N PRO A 382 9.82 -6.45 -5.49
CA PRO A 382 10.91 -5.57 -5.09
C PRO A 382 12.26 -6.11 -5.55
N ASN A 383 12.86 -5.51 -6.57
CA ASN A 383 14.19 -5.88 -7.05
C ASN A 383 15.31 -5.37 -6.13
N ALA A 384 15.10 -4.23 -5.48
CA ALA A 384 16.06 -3.60 -4.56
C ALA A 384 16.00 -4.16 -3.13
N ILE A 385 15.32 -5.28 -2.88
CA ILE A 385 15.04 -5.80 -1.52
C ILE A 385 16.31 -6.10 -0.71
N ARG A 386 17.43 -6.39 -1.36
CA ARG A 386 18.72 -6.60 -0.71
C ARG A 386 19.34 -5.32 -0.14
N ASN A 387 18.92 -4.17 -0.66
CA ASN A 387 19.35 -2.85 -0.20
C ASN A 387 18.35 -2.21 0.77
N MET A 388 17.25 -2.91 1.04
CA MET A 388 16.24 -2.50 2.02
C MET A 388 16.59 -3.09 3.37
N TYR A 389 16.21 -2.38 4.43
CA TYR A 389 16.37 -2.83 5.81
C TYR A 389 15.09 -2.55 6.59
N ILE A 390 14.53 -3.57 7.23
CA ILE A 390 13.25 -3.47 7.95
C ILE A 390 13.50 -3.78 9.42
N SER A 391 12.95 -2.96 10.30
CA SER A 391 13.06 -3.18 11.75
C SER A 391 11.68 -3.15 12.39
N THR A 392 11.36 -4.17 13.17
CA THR A 392 10.22 -4.18 14.07
C THR A 392 10.62 -3.57 15.40
N VAL A 393 10.03 -2.41 15.72
CA VAL A 393 10.44 -1.59 16.87
C VAL A 393 9.42 -1.57 18.00
N VAL A 394 8.18 -2.00 17.74
CA VAL A 394 7.07 -2.08 18.71
C VAL A 394 6.76 -3.53 19.03
N GLY A 395 6.49 -3.82 20.31
CA GLY A 395 6.12 -5.15 20.80
C GLY A 395 4.68 -5.53 20.52
N ASN A 396 4.37 -6.80 20.81
CA ASN A 396 3.01 -7.35 20.79
C ASN A 396 2.48 -7.66 22.19
N ASP A 397 3.30 -7.40 23.22
CA ASP A 397 2.92 -7.79 24.55
C ASP A 397 1.70 -6.96 24.98
N THR A 398 0.61 -7.63 25.33
CA THR A 398 -0.51 -6.99 26.02
C THR A 398 0.04 -6.49 27.35
N PRO A 399 -0.24 -5.23 27.78
CA PRO A 399 0.23 -4.77 29.08
C PRO A 399 -0.25 -5.75 30.14
N SER A 400 0.70 -6.44 30.79
CA SER A 400 0.38 -7.31 31.90
C SER A 400 -0.18 -6.42 32.98
N SER A 401 -1.49 -6.50 33.23
CA SER A 401 -2.08 -5.93 34.42
C SER A 401 -1.29 -6.49 35.61
N SER A 402 -0.45 -5.65 36.19
CA SER A 402 0.28 -5.98 37.40
C SER A 402 -0.75 -6.26 38.48
N SER A 403 -1.11 -7.54 38.65
CA SER A 403 -1.82 -8.02 39.83
C SER A 403 -0.88 -7.85 41.01
N SER A 404 -1.02 -6.72 41.67
CA SER A 404 -0.49 -6.56 43.03
C SER A 404 -1.25 -7.52 43.92
N SER A 405 -0.77 -8.77 44.03
CA SER A 405 -1.18 -9.69 45.11
C SER A 405 -0.59 -9.15 46.40
N SER A 406 -1.36 -8.32 47.09
CA SER A 406 -1.14 -8.06 48.50
C SER A 406 -1.43 -9.36 49.25
N SER A 407 -0.37 -10.05 49.63
CA SER A 407 -0.44 -11.15 50.62
C SER A 407 -0.83 -10.55 51.96
N VAL A 408 -2.10 -10.69 52.32
CA VAL A 408 -2.55 -10.49 53.70
C VAL A 408 -2.09 -11.70 54.49
N SER A 409 -1.06 -11.53 55.30
CA SER A 409 -0.65 -12.49 56.31
C SER A 409 -1.67 -12.42 57.44
N SER A 410 -2.54 -13.40 57.53
CA SER A 410 -3.36 -13.66 58.74
C SER A 410 -2.50 -14.36 59.74
N SER A 411 -2.05 -13.65 60.80
CA SER A 411 -1.58 -14.22 62.04
C SER A 411 -2.78 -14.68 62.85
N SER A 412 -2.86 -15.96 63.06
CA SER A 412 -3.77 -16.58 64.04
C SER A 412 -3.17 -16.51 65.45
N GLU A 413 -3.93 -16.01 66.38
CA GLU A 413 -3.97 -16.49 67.74
C GLU A 413 -5.19 -17.35 67.96
#